data_5e1572f8b2a90db910fe69358b4f0398
#
_entry.id   5e1572f8b2a90db910fe69358b4f0398
#
_cell.length_a   1.000
_cell.length_b   1.000
_cell.length_c   1.000
_cell.angle_alpha   90.00
_cell.angle_beta   90.00
_cell.angle_gamma   90.00
#
_symmetry.space_group_name_H-M   'P 1'
#
loop_
_entity.id
_entity.type
_entity.pdbx_description
1 polymer ?
#
loop_
_entity_poly.entity_id
_entity_poly.type
_entity_poly.pdbx_seq_one_letter_code
_entity_poly.pdbx_strand_id
1 'polypeptide(L)'
;MNKNMLYRSIPKVDVFLEDPEIQGLIETYSRDTVVESIHLEMDALRKYIGTCEDEEKAKEQIGNLNMNVRRTVTAMHTPNMRSVINGTGTILHTNLGRAPISQKHMNRIAQIATGYSNLEYNLEAGRRGERYSHFEKLLCKITGAEAAMAVNNNAAAVMLILSSLAKGGEVVVSRGELVEIGGKFRVPDVMEQSGATLVEVGTTNKTHYDDYESAITEETKALLKVHTSNYRIVGFTDTVGIDELIPIAKEHDIPVIEDLGSGVLIDLSKYGITYEPTVQDSIRKGADVVCFSGDKLLGGPQAGIIIGKKKYIDMMKKNQLTRALRIDKFTATALELVLQEYLSEENAIQNIPVLKMITKSYDETVAEAKTFKRMLQRAKLPAAYEVVDCESQIGGGSLPLERIPSAAVAIHPEKISVPELEERMRHLPVPIIPRTVNDTILLDVRTLDKDAMTLAVKQLKEMDILEETSLL
;
A
#
# COMPACT_ATOMS: atom_id res chain seq x y z
N MET A 1 -2.41 36.25 -39.32
CA MET A 1 -2.75 36.38 -37.90
C MET A 1 -2.11 37.67 -37.33
N ASN A 2 -2.91 38.56 -36.76
CA ASN A 2 -2.37 39.79 -36.11
C ASN A 2 -2.15 39.53 -34.61
N LYS A 3 -0.97 39.01 -34.24
CA LYS A 3 -0.61 38.70 -32.84
C LYS A 3 -0.78 39.87 -31.89
N ASN A 4 -0.52 41.10 -32.33
CA ASN A 4 -0.68 42.30 -31.48
C ASN A 4 -2.16 42.54 -31.08
N MET A 5 -3.12 42.23 -31.95
CA MET A 5 -4.53 42.33 -31.61
C MET A 5 -4.94 41.26 -30.60
N LEU A 6 -4.43 40.05 -30.72
CA LEU A 6 -4.70 38.96 -29.78
C LEU A 6 -4.12 39.26 -28.38
N TYR A 7 -2.90 39.77 -28.30
CA TYR A 7 -2.33 40.22 -27.00
C TYR A 7 -3.15 41.30 -26.32
N ARG A 8 -3.75 42.23 -27.11
CA ARG A 8 -4.61 43.33 -26.59
C ARG A 8 -5.98 42.82 -26.15
N SER A 9 -6.45 41.69 -26.63
CA SER A 9 -7.72 41.08 -26.23
C SER A 9 -7.62 40.24 -24.93
N ILE A 10 -6.40 40.02 -24.41
CA ILE A 10 -6.24 39.39 -23.09
C ILE A 10 -6.70 40.41 -22.03
N PRO A 11 -7.66 40.06 -21.16
CA PRO A 11 -8.15 40.96 -20.11
C PRO A 11 -7.02 41.40 -19.18
N LYS A 12 -7.11 42.60 -18.62
CA LYS A 12 -6.20 43.04 -17.53
C LYS A 12 -6.59 42.31 -16.24
N VAL A 13 -5.61 42.05 -15.37
CA VAL A 13 -5.83 41.33 -14.11
C VAL A 13 -6.93 42.00 -13.27
N ASP A 14 -6.96 43.33 -13.18
CA ASP A 14 -7.98 44.06 -12.40
C ASP A 14 -9.40 43.80 -12.94
N VAL A 15 -9.56 43.86 -14.26
CA VAL A 15 -10.87 43.56 -14.91
C VAL A 15 -11.26 42.12 -14.72
N PHE A 16 -10.29 41.20 -14.77
CA PHE A 16 -10.52 39.77 -14.56
C PHE A 16 -10.95 39.48 -13.12
N LEU A 17 -10.41 40.20 -12.15
CA LEU A 17 -10.81 40.10 -10.75
C LEU A 17 -12.22 40.58 -10.44
N GLU A 18 -12.85 41.39 -11.32
CA GLU A 18 -14.24 41.84 -11.18
C GLU A 18 -15.26 40.79 -11.66
N ASP A 19 -14.81 39.74 -12.37
CA ASP A 19 -15.67 38.67 -12.85
C ASP A 19 -16.31 37.91 -11.66
N PRO A 20 -17.66 37.69 -11.65
CA PRO A 20 -18.36 37.04 -10.55
C PRO A 20 -17.86 35.63 -10.26
N GLU A 21 -17.45 34.87 -11.30
CA GLU A 21 -16.90 33.52 -11.10
C GLU A 21 -15.53 33.56 -10.39
N ILE A 22 -14.71 34.53 -10.75
CA ILE A 22 -13.40 34.76 -10.12
C ILE A 22 -13.58 35.23 -8.69
N GLN A 23 -14.55 36.09 -8.40
CA GLN A 23 -14.90 36.49 -7.04
C GLN A 23 -15.31 35.30 -6.17
N GLY A 24 -16.11 34.37 -6.72
CA GLY A 24 -16.46 33.12 -6.03
C GLY A 24 -15.25 32.25 -5.71
N LEU A 25 -14.22 32.23 -6.57
CA LEU A 25 -12.95 31.55 -6.29
C LEU A 25 -12.16 32.24 -5.17
N ILE A 26 -12.16 33.59 -5.14
CA ILE A 26 -11.50 34.37 -4.08
C ILE A 26 -12.13 34.09 -2.71
N GLU A 27 -13.46 34.03 -2.64
CA GLU A 27 -14.18 33.69 -1.41
C GLU A 27 -13.89 32.26 -0.92
N THR A 28 -13.72 31.33 -1.85
CA THR A 28 -13.51 29.90 -1.54
C THR A 28 -12.07 29.59 -1.15
N TYR A 29 -11.11 30.19 -1.84
CA TYR A 29 -9.70 29.81 -1.71
C TYR A 29 -8.84 30.91 -1.06
N SER A 30 -8.43 31.91 -1.79
CA SER A 30 -7.84 33.16 -1.32
C SER A 30 -7.56 34.07 -2.50
N ARG A 31 -7.51 35.37 -2.26
CA ARG A 31 -7.17 36.36 -3.30
C ARG A 31 -5.77 36.10 -3.89
N ASP A 32 -4.80 35.82 -3.04
CA ASP A 32 -3.41 35.63 -3.49
C ASP A 32 -3.25 34.43 -4.42
N THR A 33 -3.83 33.29 -4.09
CA THR A 33 -3.82 32.10 -4.95
C THR A 33 -4.51 32.34 -6.29
N VAL A 34 -5.65 33.04 -6.27
CA VAL A 34 -6.39 33.35 -7.49
C VAL A 34 -5.58 34.30 -8.38
N VAL A 35 -4.98 35.34 -7.83
CA VAL A 35 -4.11 36.27 -8.58
C VAL A 35 -2.88 35.57 -9.16
N GLU A 36 -2.23 34.69 -8.37
CA GLU A 36 -1.13 33.86 -8.86
C GLU A 36 -1.54 32.98 -10.04
N SER A 37 -2.69 32.32 -9.92
CA SER A 37 -3.24 31.48 -11.00
C SER A 37 -3.59 32.28 -12.25
N ILE A 38 -4.14 33.48 -12.11
CA ILE A 38 -4.39 34.41 -13.23
C ILE A 38 -3.08 34.74 -13.96
N HIS A 39 -2.04 35.08 -13.22
CA HIS A 39 -0.73 35.38 -13.82
C HIS A 39 -0.15 34.17 -14.56
N LEU A 40 -0.19 32.99 -13.96
CA LEU A 40 0.29 31.74 -14.56
C LEU A 40 -0.42 31.44 -15.90
N GLU A 41 -1.75 31.53 -15.91
CA GLU A 41 -2.54 31.23 -17.09
C GLU A 41 -2.40 32.31 -18.17
N MET A 42 -2.32 33.58 -17.80
CA MET A 42 -2.05 34.68 -18.75
C MET A 42 -0.65 34.56 -19.39
N ASP A 43 0.35 34.14 -18.64
CA ASP A 43 1.71 33.96 -19.18
C ASP A 43 1.77 32.71 -20.08
N ALA A 44 1.07 31.63 -19.73
CA ALA A 44 0.90 30.44 -20.59
C ALA A 44 0.19 30.83 -21.90
N LEU A 45 -0.90 31.60 -21.83
CA LEU A 45 -1.65 32.09 -22.98
C LEU A 45 -0.78 33.00 -23.88
N ARG A 46 0.00 33.92 -23.31
CA ARG A 46 0.95 34.75 -24.07
C ARG A 46 1.98 33.90 -24.82
N LYS A 47 2.55 32.88 -24.18
CA LYS A 47 3.47 31.96 -24.84
C LYS A 47 2.79 31.20 -25.99
N TYR A 48 1.56 30.71 -25.76
CA TYR A 48 0.79 30.01 -26.77
C TYR A 48 0.51 30.92 -27.99
N ILE A 49 0.04 32.17 -27.82
CA ILE A 49 -0.19 33.13 -28.89
C ILE A 49 1.13 33.41 -29.64
N GLY A 50 2.26 33.45 -28.94
CA GLY A 50 3.59 33.66 -29.54
C GLY A 50 3.97 32.57 -30.56
N THR A 51 3.56 31.33 -30.35
CA THR A 51 3.90 30.16 -31.18
C THR A 51 2.76 29.72 -32.10
N CYS A 52 1.51 30.06 -31.78
CA CYS A 52 0.33 29.66 -32.57
C CYS A 52 0.31 30.40 -33.92
N GLU A 53 -0.07 29.67 -34.98
CA GLU A 53 -0.26 30.21 -36.33
C GLU A 53 -1.76 30.34 -36.71
N ASP A 54 -2.63 29.73 -35.92
CA ASP A 54 -4.10 29.71 -36.12
C ASP A 54 -4.79 30.74 -35.24
N GLU A 55 -5.44 31.73 -35.86
CA GLU A 55 -6.08 32.84 -35.14
C GLU A 55 -7.36 32.43 -34.40
N GLU A 56 -8.12 31.48 -34.95
CA GLU A 56 -9.33 30.99 -34.28
C GLU A 56 -9.00 30.18 -33.04
N LYS A 57 -8.02 29.32 -33.10
CA LYS A 57 -7.54 28.59 -31.92
C LYS A 57 -6.98 29.52 -30.83
N ALA A 58 -6.31 30.59 -31.23
CA ALA A 58 -5.83 31.57 -30.27
C ALA A 58 -6.98 32.33 -29.58
N LYS A 59 -8.04 32.68 -30.32
CA LYS A 59 -9.26 33.31 -29.77
C LYS A 59 -10.01 32.36 -28.83
N GLU A 60 -10.11 31.11 -29.19
CA GLU A 60 -10.70 30.05 -28.33
C GLU A 60 -9.94 29.94 -26.99
N GLN A 61 -8.61 29.91 -27.01
CA GLN A 61 -7.81 29.85 -25.77
C GLN A 61 -7.98 31.12 -24.91
N ILE A 62 -8.18 32.28 -25.52
CA ILE A 62 -8.49 33.51 -24.78
C ILE A 62 -9.87 33.39 -24.11
N GLY A 63 -10.87 32.85 -24.82
CA GLY A 63 -12.20 32.58 -24.26
C GLY A 63 -12.21 31.59 -23.09
N ASN A 64 -11.28 30.63 -23.10
CA ASN A 64 -11.16 29.61 -22.07
C ASN A 64 -10.37 30.07 -20.80
N LEU A 65 -9.92 31.32 -20.76
CA LEU A 65 -9.03 31.79 -19.67
C LEU A 65 -9.67 31.64 -18.29
N ASN A 66 -10.95 31.97 -18.10
CA ASN A 66 -11.67 31.79 -16.82
C ASN A 66 -11.68 30.34 -16.38
N MET A 67 -11.99 29.44 -17.29
CA MET A 67 -12.02 28.00 -17.04
C MET A 67 -10.63 27.48 -16.67
N ASN A 68 -9.57 27.94 -17.35
CA ASN A 68 -8.20 27.54 -17.05
C ASN A 68 -7.76 28.05 -15.67
N VAL A 69 -8.05 29.31 -15.32
CA VAL A 69 -7.76 29.87 -13.99
C VAL A 69 -8.46 29.06 -12.90
N ARG A 70 -9.76 28.76 -13.09
CA ARG A 70 -10.51 27.91 -12.16
C ARG A 70 -9.86 26.55 -11.98
N ARG A 71 -9.44 25.92 -13.08
CA ARG A 71 -8.77 24.62 -13.04
C ARG A 71 -7.45 24.70 -12.27
N THR A 72 -6.64 25.73 -12.51
CA THR A 72 -5.35 25.95 -11.84
C THR A 72 -5.52 26.22 -10.35
N VAL A 73 -6.44 27.10 -9.95
CA VAL A 73 -6.78 27.35 -8.54
C VAL A 73 -7.23 26.07 -7.84
N THR A 74 -8.14 25.32 -8.47
CA THR A 74 -8.64 24.06 -7.92
C THR A 74 -7.52 23.03 -7.78
N ALA A 75 -6.64 22.93 -8.79
CA ALA A 75 -5.50 22.00 -8.77
C ALA A 75 -4.51 22.33 -7.66
N MET A 76 -4.22 23.63 -7.40
CA MET A 76 -3.33 24.04 -6.30
C MET A 76 -3.86 23.66 -4.91
N HIS A 77 -5.19 23.56 -4.74
CA HIS A 77 -5.83 23.21 -3.46
C HIS A 77 -6.27 21.75 -3.39
N THR A 78 -6.15 21.00 -4.48
CA THR A 78 -6.45 19.58 -4.48
C THR A 78 -5.22 18.81 -4.00
N PRO A 79 -5.34 17.98 -2.95
CA PRO A 79 -4.23 17.12 -2.52
C PRO A 79 -3.73 16.24 -3.66
N ASN A 80 -2.40 16.12 -3.80
CA ASN A 80 -1.80 15.23 -4.80
C ASN A 80 -2.10 13.76 -4.51
N MET A 81 -2.14 13.37 -3.22
CA MET A 81 -2.57 12.04 -2.82
C MET A 81 -4.09 11.94 -2.88
N ARG A 82 -4.60 11.07 -3.74
CA ARG A 82 -6.02 10.88 -4.00
C ARG A 82 -6.42 9.42 -3.84
N SER A 83 -7.66 9.20 -3.43
CA SER A 83 -8.26 7.88 -3.51
C SER A 83 -8.39 7.44 -4.96
N VAL A 84 -8.18 6.16 -5.23
CA VAL A 84 -8.35 5.54 -6.55
C VAL A 84 -9.21 4.30 -6.44
N ILE A 85 -9.87 3.94 -7.53
CA ILE A 85 -10.65 2.70 -7.64
C ILE A 85 -9.73 1.63 -8.25
N ASN A 86 -9.44 0.59 -7.48
CA ASN A 86 -8.58 -0.51 -7.90
C ASN A 86 -9.37 -1.58 -8.64
N GLY A 87 -9.42 -1.52 -9.96
CA GLY A 87 -10.01 -2.53 -10.84
C GLY A 87 -9.02 -3.58 -11.36
N THR A 88 -7.78 -3.60 -10.86
CA THR A 88 -6.72 -4.48 -11.40
C THR A 88 -6.84 -5.94 -10.98
N GLY A 89 -7.55 -6.24 -9.89
CA GLY A 89 -7.58 -7.57 -9.27
C GLY A 89 -6.30 -7.91 -8.46
N THR A 90 -5.37 -6.97 -8.30
CA THR A 90 -4.23 -7.13 -7.40
C THR A 90 -4.57 -6.56 -6.02
N ILE A 91 -4.70 -7.44 -5.01
CA ILE A 91 -5.22 -7.08 -3.69
C ILE A 91 -4.25 -6.16 -2.94
N LEU A 92 -2.99 -6.59 -2.79
CA LEU A 92 -1.91 -5.83 -2.15
C LEU A 92 -1.09 -5.07 -3.19
N HIS A 93 -1.75 -4.22 -3.98
CA HIS A 93 -1.09 -3.49 -5.06
C HIS A 93 -0.10 -2.47 -4.51
N THR A 94 1.19 -2.68 -4.73
CA THR A 94 2.28 -1.88 -4.14
C THR A 94 2.14 -0.38 -4.45
N ASN A 95 1.83 -0.04 -5.70
CA ASN A 95 1.73 1.35 -6.13
C ASN A 95 0.39 2.02 -5.73
N LEU A 96 -0.59 1.24 -5.25
CA LEU A 96 -1.90 1.74 -4.81
C LEU A 96 -2.08 1.71 -3.29
N GLY A 97 -0.98 1.65 -2.53
CA GLY A 97 -0.98 1.79 -1.07
C GLY A 97 -1.17 0.49 -0.30
N ARG A 98 -1.15 -0.68 -0.96
CA ARG A 98 -1.26 -2.02 -0.36
C ARG A 98 -2.58 -2.23 0.40
N ALA A 99 -2.52 -2.58 1.71
CA ALA A 99 -3.70 -2.94 2.51
C ALA A 99 -4.61 -1.73 2.79
N PRO A 100 -5.86 -1.72 2.31
CA PRO A 100 -6.83 -0.70 2.71
C PRO A 100 -7.33 -0.97 4.15
N ILE A 101 -7.63 0.12 4.87
CA ILE A 101 -8.24 0.08 6.21
C ILE A 101 -9.76 0.22 6.07
N SER A 102 -10.53 -0.55 6.86
CA SER A 102 -11.99 -0.48 6.81
C SER A 102 -12.53 0.89 7.24
N GLN A 103 -13.66 1.32 6.67
CA GLN A 103 -14.30 2.58 7.04
C GLN A 103 -14.67 2.62 8.54
N LYS A 104 -15.07 1.47 9.12
CA LYS A 104 -15.31 1.32 10.55
C LYS A 104 -14.09 1.72 11.38
N HIS A 105 -12.92 1.23 11.01
CA HIS A 105 -11.65 1.55 11.69
C HIS A 105 -11.25 3.00 11.45
N MET A 106 -11.38 3.52 10.21
CA MET A 106 -11.08 4.92 9.90
C MET A 106 -11.91 5.91 10.71
N ASN A 107 -13.20 5.63 10.92
CA ASN A 107 -14.05 6.47 11.78
C ASN A 107 -13.53 6.54 13.23
N ARG A 108 -13.02 5.42 13.76
CA ARG A 108 -12.42 5.40 15.11
C ARG A 108 -11.07 6.10 15.16
N ILE A 109 -10.23 5.91 14.13
CA ILE A 109 -8.94 6.62 13.99
C ILE A 109 -9.18 8.13 13.95
N ALA A 110 -10.16 8.60 13.17
CA ALA A 110 -10.52 10.02 13.09
C ALA A 110 -10.92 10.59 14.47
N GLN A 111 -11.71 9.88 15.26
CA GLN A 111 -12.08 10.31 16.62
C GLN A 111 -10.86 10.51 17.53
N ILE A 112 -9.86 9.61 17.46
CA ILE A 112 -8.63 9.69 18.25
C ILE A 112 -7.70 10.76 17.70
N ALA A 113 -7.66 10.91 16.38
CA ALA A 113 -6.78 11.84 15.69
C ALA A 113 -7.11 13.30 15.91
N THR A 114 -8.42 13.63 15.96
CA THR A 114 -8.94 15.01 16.11
C THR A 114 -8.84 15.55 17.53
N GLY A 115 -8.47 14.72 18.51
CA GLY A 115 -8.35 15.12 19.91
C GLY A 115 -7.01 14.72 20.53
N TYR A 116 -6.94 14.95 21.83
CA TYR A 116 -5.88 14.38 22.68
C TYR A 116 -6.14 12.89 22.91
N SER A 117 -5.05 12.12 23.07
CA SER A 117 -5.13 10.69 23.32
C SER A 117 -4.12 10.26 24.39
N ASN A 118 -4.34 9.09 24.96
CA ASN A 118 -3.47 8.48 25.95
C ASN A 118 -2.26 7.74 25.32
N LEU A 119 -1.79 8.16 24.13
CA LEU A 119 -0.73 7.48 23.37
C LEU A 119 0.50 7.09 24.21
N GLU A 120 0.95 7.99 25.08
CA GLU A 120 2.05 7.74 26.03
C GLU A 120 1.61 8.07 27.49
N TYR A 121 0.35 7.82 27.81
CA TYR A 121 -0.19 8.07 29.14
C TYR A 121 -0.94 6.85 29.67
N ASN A 122 -0.50 6.33 30.81
CA ASN A 122 -1.20 5.24 31.49
C ASN A 122 -2.33 5.83 32.34
N LEU A 123 -3.58 5.59 31.92
CA LEU A 123 -4.78 6.14 32.57
C LEU A 123 -4.99 5.58 33.98
N GLU A 124 -4.63 4.30 34.22
CA GLU A 124 -4.79 3.66 35.54
C GLU A 124 -3.77 4.20 36.54
N ALA A 125 -2.50 4.32 36.09
CA ALA A 125 -1.41 4.75 36.94
C ALA A 125 -1.25 6.29 37.05
N GLY A 126 -1.97 7.07 36.23
CA GLY A 126 -1.90 8.54 36.20
C GLY A 126 -0.51 9.09 35.84
N ARG A 127 0.29 8.33 35.06
CA ARG A 127 1.67 8.70 34.71
C ARG A 127 2.01 8.31 33.28
N ARG A 128 3.21 8.69 32.85
CA ARG A 128 3.73 8.34 31.52
C ARG A 128 3.71 6.83 31.29
N GLY A 129 3.16 6.41 30.15
CA GLY A 129 3.13 5.05 29.65
C GLY A 129 3.97 4.86 28.39
N GLU A 130 3.89 3.67 27.78
CA GLU A 130 4.55 3.29 26.55
C GLU A 130 3.53 3.12 25.43
N ARG A 131 3.88 3.48 24.19
CA ARG A 131 3.00 3.30 23.00
C ARG A 131 2.65 1.85 22.74
N TYR A 132 3.59 0.95 23.00
CA TYR A 132 3.41 -0.48 22.74
C TYR A 132 2.32 -1.09 23.63
N SER A 133 2.03 -0.51 24.80
CA SER A 133 1.01 -1.02 25.73
C SER A 133 -0.39 -1.11 25.11
N HIS A 134 -0.67 -0.35 24.03
CA HIS A 134 -1.98 -0.36 23.37
C HIS A 134 -2.21 -1.65 22.56
N PHE A 135 -1.16 -2.27 22.02
CA PHE A 135 -1.29 -3.42 21.13
C PHE A 135 -0.41 -4.63 21.50
N GLU A 136 0.59 -4.47 22.38
CA GLU A 136 1.51 -5.55 22.79
C GLU A 136 0.74 -6.76 23.35
N LYS A 137 -0.20 -6.53 24.27
CA LYS A 137 -1.00 -7.62 24.87
C LYS A 137 -1.84 -8.37 23.84
N LEU A 138 -2.38 -7.66 22.82
CA LEU A 138 -3.12 -8.26 21.72
C LEU A 138 -2.22 -9.13 20.86
N LEU A 139 -1.05 -8.60 20.46
CA LEU A 139 -0.07 -9.36 19.69
C LEU A 139 0.37 -10.63 20.43
N CYS A 140 0.75 -10.51 21.70
CA CYS A 140 1.14 -11.67 22.50
C CYS A 140 0.03 -12.72 22.61
N LYS A 141 -1.24 -12.27 22.79
CA LYS A 141 -2.39 -13.18 22.87
C LYS A 141 -2.64 -13.91 21.54
N ILE A 142 -2.53 -13.20 20.41
CA ILE A 142 -2.80 -13.74 19.08
C ILE A 142 -1.67 -14.68 18.63
N THR A 143 -0.42 -14.32 18.90
CA THR A 143 0.75 -15.01 18.36
C THR A 143 1.40 -16.03 19.31
N GLY A 144 1.14 -15.91 20.61
CA GLY A 144 1.81 -16.71 21.65
C GLY A 144 3.20 -16.21 22.04
N ALA A 145 3.62 -15.04 21.54
CA ALA A 145 4.90 -14.43 21.91
C ALA A 145 4.89 -13.87 23.34
N GLU A 146 6.07 -13.76 23.96
CA GLU A 146 6.22 -13.22 25.33
C GLU A 146 6.11 -11.69 25.37
N ALA A 147 6.57 -11.01 24.31
CA ALA A 147 6.56 -9.56 24.19
C ALA A 147 6.49 -9.13 22.72
N ALA A 148 6.08 -7.87 22.51
CA ALA A 148 5.98 -7.31 21.17
C ALA A 148 6.28 -5.80 21.15
N MET A 149 6.66 -5.30 19.98
CA MET A 149 6.78 -3.88 19.67
C MET A 149 6.50 -3.63 18.19
N ALA A 150 6.39 -2.37 17.80
CA ALA A 150 6.22 -1.99 16.40
C ALA A 150 7.04 -0.75 16.06
N VAL A 151 7.56 -0.73 14.83
CA VAL A 151 8.32 0.38 14.20
C VAL A 151 7.67 0.74 12.86
N ASN A 152 8.17 1.76 12.16
CA ASN A 152 7.53 2.35 10.97
C ASN A 152 7.29 1.36 9.82
N ASN A 153 8.18 0.39 9.61
CA ASN A 153 8.07 -0.63 8.57
C ASN A 153 8.99 -1.82 8.88
N ASN A 154 8.89 -2.89 8.10
CA ASN A 154 9.65 -4.11 8.35
C ASN A 154 11.16 -3.95 8.10
N ALA A 155 11.58 -3.08 7.19
CA ALA A 155 13.00 -2.77 7.00
C ALA A 155 13.61 -2.15 8.28
N ALA A 156 12.87 -1.23 8.90
CA ALA A 156 13.25 -0.65 10.19
C ALA A 156 13.26 -1.70 11.33
N ALA A 157 12.37 -2.70 11.26
CA ALA A 157 12.35 -3.81 12.21
C ALA A 157 13.64 -4.65 12.11
N VAL A 158 14.00 -5.09 10.90
CA VAL A 158 15.24 -5.85 10.66
C VAL A 158 16.47 -5.05 11.11
N MET A 159 16.56 -3.76 10.75
CA MET A 159 17.66 -2.89 11.19
C MET A 159 17.73 -2.76 12.70
N LEU A 160 16.60 -2.57 13.39
CA LEU A 160 16.55 -2.47 14.85
C LEU A 160 16.95 -3.78 15.52
N ILE A 161 16.47 -4.92 15.03
CA ILE A 161 16.81 -6.24 15.54
C ILE A 161 18.32 -6.46 15.45
N LEU A 162 18.89 -6.32 14.25
CA LEU A 162 20.31 -6.56 14.02
C LEU A 162 21.21 -5.59 14.80
N SER A 163 20.86 -4.29 14.81
CA SER A 163 21.63 -3.30 15.59
C SER A 163 21.54 -3.49 17.10
N SER A 164 20.52 -4.19 17.59
CA SER A 164 20.33 -4.45 19.03
C SER A 164 20.97 -5.76 19.47
N LEU A 165 20.97 -6.78 18.62
CA LEU A 165 21.34 -8.15 18.98
C LEU A 165 22.66 -8.60 18.37
N ALA A 166 23.08 -8.03 17.25
CA ALA A 166 24.23 -8.53 16.48
C ALA A 166 25.28 -7.46 16.13
N LYS A 167 25.16 -6.24 16.65
CA LYS A 167 26.13 -5.16 16.36
C LYS A 167 27.55 -5.56 16.74
N GLY A 168 28.47 -5.45 15.77
CA GLY A 168 29.88 -5.79 15.95
C GLY A 168 30.18 -7.29 15.94
N GLY A 169 29.20 -8.14 15.56
CA GLY A 169 29.38 -9.58 15.42
C GLY A 169 28.80 -10.11 14.14
N GLU A 170 28.84 -11.41 13.96
CA GLU A 170 28.45 -12.12 12.77
C GLU A 170 26.98 -12.57 12.83
N VAL A 171 26.30 -12.54 11.67
CA VAL A 171 24.96 -13.10 11.48
C VAL A 171 24.99 -14.07 10.32
N VAL A 172 24.68 -15.33 10.60
CA VAL A 172 24.67 -16.39 9.59
C VAL A 172 23.31 -16.43 8.90
N VAL A 173 23.31 -16.43 7.57
CA VAL A 173 22.10 -16.46 6.75
C VAL A 173 22.33 -17.27 5.46
N SER A 174 21.29 -17.96 4.99
CA SER A 174 21.35 -18.69 3.72
C SER A 174 21.53 -17.74 2.53
N ARG A 175 22.45 -18.06 1.62
CA ARG A 175 22.66 -17.32 0.38
C ARG A 175 21.39 -17.26 -0.48
N GLY A 176 20.56 -18.30 -0.47
CA GLY A 176 19.27 -18.34 -1.14
C GLY A 176 18.21 -17.41 -0.53
N GLU A 177 18.47 -16.80 0.62
CA GLU A 177 17.58 -15.90 1.35
C GLU A 177 18.03 -14.44 1.33
N LEU A 178 19.11 -14.12 0.60
CA LEU A 178 19.58 -12.75 0.41
C LEU A 178 18.74 -12.03 -0.61
N VAL A 179 17.59 -11.55 -0.16
CA VAL A 179 16.58 -10.94 -1.02
C VAL A 179 16.84 -9.45 -1.27
N GLU A 180 16.44 -8.98 -2.47
CA GLU A 180 16.17 -7.58 -2.73
C GLU A 180 14.66 -7.37 -2.78
N ILE A 181 14.16 -6.44 -1.98
CA ILE A 181 12.74 -6.03 -1.94
C ILE A 181 12.63 -4.64 -2.61
N GLY A 182 11.41 -4.22 -2.96
CA GLY A 182 11.16 -2.97 -3.67
C GLY A 182 11.92 -1.76 -3.09
N GLY A 183 12.42 -0.88 -3.97
CA GLY A 183 13.20 0.30 -3.57
C GLY A 183 14.68 0.03 -3.28
N LYS A 184 15.23 -1.06 -3.80
CA LYS A 184 16.64 -1.48 -3.59
C LYS A 184 16.99 -1.84 -2.14
N PHE A 185 16.00 -2.23 -1.34
CA PHE A 185 16.26 -2.79 -0.02
C PHE A 185 16.86 -4.19 -0.17
N ARG A 186 18.10 -4.35 0.27
CA ARG A 186 18.86 -5.61 0.24
C ARG A 186 19.23 -6.03 1.64
N VAL A 187 19.02 -7.29 1.97
CA VAL A 187 19.39 -7.85 3.27
C VAL A 187 20.88 -7.60 3.62
N PRO A 188 21.84 -7.82 2.70
CA PRO A 188 23.25 -7.52 2.97
C PRO A 188 23.50 -6.06 3.35
N ASP A 189 22.91 -5.10 2.60
CA ASP A 189 23.12 -3.67 2.82
C ASP A 189 22.56 -3.22 4.20
N VAL A 190 21.41 -3.77 4.59
CA VAL A 190 20.80 -3.50 5.90
C VAL A 190 21.64 -4.09 7.03
N MET A 191 22.20 -5.27 6.80
CA MET A 191 23.07 -5.92 7.79
C MET A 191 24.33 -5.10 8.03
N GLU A 192 25.00 -4.64 6.98
CA GLU A 192 26.15 -3.75 7.09
C GLU A 192 25.79 -2.44 7.81
N GLN A 193 24.68 -1.79 7.44
CA GLN A 193 24.21 -0.56 8.08
C GLN A 193 23.85 -0.74 9.56
N SER A 194 23.42 -1.93 9.95
CA SER A 194 23.13 -2.26 11.35
C SER A 194 24.39 -2.44 12.20
N GLY A 195 25.53 -2.54 11.55
CA GLY A 195 26.83 -2.81 12.17
C GLY A 195 27.07 -4.30 12.45
N ALA A 196 26.30 -5.19 11.84
CA ALA A 196 26.53 -6.63 11.85
C ALA A 196 27.33 -7.08 10.62
N THR A 197 28.06 -8.17 10.75
CA THR A 197 28.82 -8.79 9.67
C THR A 197 28.02 -9.94 9.08
N LEU A 198 27.83 -9.93 7.76
CA LEU A 198 27.13 -11.00 7.04
C LEU A 198 28.03 -12.22 6.87
N VAL A 199 27.53 -13.39 7.28
CA VAL A 199 28.13 -14.71 6.98
C VAL A 199 27.14 -15.51 6.13
N GLU A 200 27.46 -15.67 4.85
CA GLU A 200 26.61 -16.38 3.89
C GLU A 200 26.90 -17.88 3.89
N VAL A 201 25.86 -18.71 3.97
CA VAL A 201 26.00 -20.17 3.94
C VAL A 201 25.22 -20.80 2.80
N GLY A 202 25.62 -22.00 2.39
CA GLY A 202 25.00 -22.76 1.31
C GLY A 202 25.19 -22.11 -0.07
N THR A 203 24.24 -22.39 -0.94
CA THR A 203 24.19 -21.88 -2.33
C THR A 203 22.86 -21.18 -2.60
N THR A 204 22.68 -20.64 -3.82
CA THR A 204 21.46 -19.95 -4.22
C THR A 204 20.19 -20.79 -4.02
N ASN A 205 20.27 -22.10 -4.32
CA ASN A 205 19.12 -22.98 -4.35
C ASN A 205 19.13 -24.07 -3.27
N LYS A 206 20.25 -24.28 -2.59
CA LYS A 206 20.38 -25.29 -1.55
C LYS A 206 21.21 -24.81 -0.38
N THR A 207 20.66 -24.99 0.81
CA THR A 207 21.36 -24.79 2.08
C THR A 207 20.98 -25.95 3.01
N HIS A 208 21.98 -26.58 3.60
CA HIS A 208 21.84 -27.72 4.49
C HIS A 208 22.17 -27.34 5.94
N TYR A 209 21.77 -28.19 6.86
CA TYR A 209 22.03 -28.04 8.28
C TYR A 209 23.52 -27.83 8.57
N ASP A 210 24.39 -28.66 7.99
CA ASP A 210 25.85 -28.62 8.20
C ASP A 210 26.49 -27.31 7.70
N ASP A 211 25.85 -26.63 6.72
CA ASP A 211 26.31 -25.31 6.25
C ASP A 211 26.20 -24.25 7.37
N TYR A 212 25.10 -24.28 8.15
CA TYR A 212 24.92 -23.39 9.28
C TYR A 212 25.83 -23.77 10.44
N GLU A 213 25.89 -25.05 10.82
CA GLU A 213 26.68 -25.55 11.94
C GLU A 213 28.17 -25.22 11.77
N SER A 214 28.73 -25.48 10.58
CA SER A 214 30.14 -25.23 10.27
C SER A 214 30.54 -23.75 10.18
N ALA A 215 29.57 -22.85 10.01
CA ALA A 215 29.81 -21.42 9.86
C ALA A 215 29.81 -20.66 11.21
N ILE A 216 29.40 -21.30 12.31
CA ILE A 216 29.34 -20.65 13.62
C ILE A 216 30.76 -20.48 14.21
N THR A 217 31.05 -19.27 14.65
CA THR A 217 32.27 -18.86 15.33
C THR A 217 31.97 -18.23 16.69
N GLU A 218 33.00 -17.86 17.47
CA GLU A 218 32.82 -17.09 18.70
C GLU A 218 32.26 -15.68 18.47
N GLU A 219 32.39 -15.16 17.23
CA GLU A 219 31.86 -13.86 16.82
C GLU A 219 30.40 -13.93 16.39
N THR A 220 29.84 -15.12 16.17
CA THR A 220 28.45 -15.30 15.74
C THR A 220 27.48 -14.87 16.84
N LYS A 221 26.55 -13.97 16.49
CA LYS A 221 25.56 -13.39 17.43
C LYS A 221 24.13 -13.81 17.14
N ALA A 222 23.82 -14.27 15.93
CA ALA A 222 22.48 -14.71 15.56
C ALA A 222 22.49 -15.60 14.31
N LEU A 223 21.46 -16.44 14.18
CA LEU A 223 21.06 -17.06 12.93
C LEU A 223 19.87 -16.29 12.38
N LEU A 224 19.92 -15.87 11.12
CA LEU A 224 18.84 -15.15 10.45
C LEU A 224 18.19 -16.04 9.39
N LYS A 225 16.89 -16.22 9.52
CA LYS A 225 16.01 -16.83 8.51
C LYS A 225 15.23 -15.73 7.82
N VAL A 226 15.31 -15.66 6.49
CA VAL A 226 14.51 -14.70 5.71
C VAL A 226 13.53 -15.48 4.83
N HIS A 227 12.24 -15.28 5.06
CA HIS A 227 11.21 -15.91 4.26
C HIS A 227 11.11 -15.25 2.87
N THR A 228 11.23 -16.07 1.81
CA THR A 228 11.19 -15.58 0.41
C THR A 228 9.77 -15.29 -0.06
N SER A 229 9.09 -14.35 0.61
CA SER A 229 7.68 -14.01 0.36
C SER A 229 7.42 -13.34 -0.99
N ASN A 230 8.44 -12.76 -1.63
CA ASN A 230 8.34 -11.97 -2.86
C ASN A 230 8.86 -12.68 -4.12
N TYR A 231 9.51 -13.83 -3.98
CA TYR A 231 9.95 -14.69 -5.09
C TYR A 231 9.95 -16.16 -4.67
N ARG A 232 10.07 -17.06 -5.63
CA ARG A 232 10.28 -18.50 -5.37
C ARG A 232 11.34 -19.04 -6.29
N ILE A 233 12.21 -19.90 -5.74
CA ILE A 233 13.11 -20.76 -6.51
C ILE A 233 12.39 -22.09 -6.69
N VAL A 234 12.24 -22.54 -7.93
CA VAL A 234 11.52 -23.77 -8.29
C VAL A 234 12.51 -24.76 -8.91
N GLY A 235 12.43 -26.03 -8.52
CA GLY A 235 13.27 -27.11 -9.04
C GLY A 235 14.04 -27.80 -7.92
N PHE A 236 15.33 -28.05 -8.12
CA PHE A 236 16.21 -28.69 -7.12
C PHE A 236 16.57 -27.70 -6.01
N THR A 237 15.69 -27.53 -5.04
CA THR A 237 15.86 -26.62 -3.91
C THR A 237 15.88 -27.36 -2.60
N ASP A 238 16.62 -26.83 -1.62
CA ASP A 238 16.61 -27.27 -0.24
C ASP A 238 16.85 -26.08 0.69
N THR A 239 16.15 -26.04 1.83
CA THR A 239 16.20 -24.93 2.76
C THR A 239 16.09 -25.46 4.20
N VAL A 240 16.86 -24.90 5.10
CA VAL A 240 16.82 -25.24 6.52
C VAL A 240 15.65 -24.53 7.20
N GLY A 241 14.79 -25.26 7.87
CA GLY A 241 13.65 -24.73 8.63
C GLY A 241 14.07 -24.12 9.97
N ILE A 242 13.15 -23.33 10.59
CA ILE A 242 13.40 -22.77 11.93
C ILE A 242 13.62 -23.88 12.94
N ASP A 243 12.81 -24.91 12.89
CA ASP A 243 12.88 -26.09 13.77
C ASP A 243 14.23 -26.80 13.69
N GLU A 244 14.91 -26.74 12.54
CA GLU A 244 16.26 -27.27 12.34
C GLU A 244 17.35 -26.28 12.83
N LEU A 245 17.11 -24.96 12.75
CA LEU A 245 18.05 -23.94 13.24
C LEU A 245 18.08 -23.84 14.77
N ILE A 246 16.95 -24.11 15.43
CA ILE A 246 16.83 -23.99 16.89
C ILE A 246 17.80 -24.87 17.67
N PRO A 247 18.02 -26.17 17.34
CA PRO A 247 19.04 -26.98 18.03
C PRO A 247 20.44 -26.36 17.94
N ILE A 248 20.86 -25.94 16.74
CA ILE A 248 22.18 -25.28 16.53
C ILE A 248 22.28 -24.02 17.40
N ALA A 249 21.30 -23.13 17.33
CA ALA A 249 21.30 -21.88 18.06
C ALA A 249 21.36 -22.09 19.58
N LYS A 250 20.68 -23.11 20.12
CA LYS A 250 20.72 -23.45 21.56
C LYS A 250 22.06 -23.95 22.01
N GLU A 251 22.76 -24.72 21.20
CA GLU A 251 24.12 -25.23 21.55
C GLU A 251 25.10 -24.08 21.70
N HIS A 252 24.95 -23.00 20.93
CA HIS A 252 25.83 -21.84 20.92
C HIS A 252 25.28 -20.63 21.71
N ASP A 253 24.12 -20.74 22.38
CA ASP A 253 23.41 -19.69 23.12
C ASP A 253 23.19 -18.39 22.28
N ILE A 254 22.87 -18.56 21.02
CA ILE A 254 22.55 -17.47 20.10
C ILE A 254 21.06 -17.47 19.68
N PRO A 255 20.46 -16.32 19.35
CA PRO A 255 19.06 -16.28 18.92
C PRO A 255 18.87 -16.70 17.45
N VAL A 256 17.69 -17.31 17.17
CA VAL A 256 17.16 -17.45 15.83
C VAL A 256 16.19 -16.30 15.58
N ILE A 257 16.50 -15.51 14.55
CA ILE A 257 15.69 -14.37 14.09
C ILE A 257 15.00 -14.79 12.78
N GLU A 258 13.71 -14.53 12.67
CA GLU A 258 12.99 -14.72 11.40
C GLU A 258 12.43 -13.40 10.87
N ASP A 259 12.82 -13.05 9.64
CA ASP A 259 12.10 -12.07 8.83
C ASP A 259 11.05 -12.79 7.99
N LEU A 260 9.83 -12.86 8.50
CA LEU A 260 8.71 -13.51 7.82
C LEU A 260 8.12 -12.67 6.69
N GLY A 261 8.19 -11.36 6.81
CA GLY A 261 7.77 -10.40 5.79
C GLY A 261 6.26 -10.33 5.53
N SER A 262 5.59 -11.45 5.27
CA SER A 262 4.18 -11.50 4.84
C SER A 262 3.17 -11.13 5.93
N GLY A 263 3.43 -11.50 7.18
CA GLY A 263 2.60 -11.13 8.34
C GLY A 263 1.23 -11.83 8.41
N VAL A 264 1.11 -13.03 7.85
CA VAL A 264 -0.13 -13.79 7.91
C VAL A 264 -0.37 -14.34 9.33
N LEU A 265 -1.58 -14.11 9.85
CA LEU A 265 -2.03 -14.57 11.18
C LEU A 265 -3.13 -15.64 11.12
N ILE A 266 -3.63 -15.96 9.94
CA ILE A 266 -4.66 -16.97 9.70
C ILE A 266 -4.14 -17.92 8.64
N ASP A 267 -4.33 -19.22 8.84
CA ASP A 267 -4.05 -20.23 7.83
C ASP A 267 -5.01 -20.08 6.64
N LEU A 268 -4.52 -19.45 5.58
CA LEU A 268 -5.28 -19.18 4.37
C LEU A 268 -5.52 -20.44 3.52
N SER A 269 -4.85 -21.56 3.81
CA SER A 269 -5.08 -22.81 3.09
C SER A 269 -6.50 -23.35 3.28
N LYS A 270 -7.15 -23.02 4.39
CA LYS A 270 -8.58 -23.29 4.66
C LYS A 270 -9.51 -22.64 3.62
N TYR A 271 -9.04 -21.62 2.93
CA TYR A 271 -9.78 -20.85 1.93
C TYR A 271 -9.27 -21.09 0.50
N GLY A 272 -8.53 -22.20 0.28
CA GLY A 272 -8.05 -22.60 -1.03
C GLY A 272 -6.80 -21.85 -1.53
N ILE A 273 -6.13 -21.12 -0.66
CA ILE A 273 -4.87 -20.40 -0.98
C ILE A 273 -3.69 -21.33 -0.62
N THR A 274 -2.60 -21.24 -1.37
CA THR A 274 -1.35 -21.94 -1.01
C THR A 274 -0.94 -21.61 0.43
N TYR A 275 -0.52 -22.62 1.19
CA TYR A 275 -0.08 -22.41 2.57
C TYR A 275 1.09 -21.42 2.63
N GLU A 276 0.93 -20.41 3.46
CA GLU A 276 1.94 -19.42 3.83
C GLU A 276 2.21 -19.57 5.34
N PRO A 277 3.47 -19.67 5.78
CA PRO A 277 3.78 -19.82 7.20
C PRO A 277 3.16 -18.71 8.03
N THR A 278 2.43 -19.08 9.08
CA THR A 278 1.85 -18.09 9.98
C THR A 278 2.88 -17.62 11.01
N VAL A 279 2.68 -16.40 11.52
CA VAL A 279 3.50 -15.85 12.59
C VAL A 279 3.50 -16.76 13.83
N GLN A 280 2.35 -17.40 14.13
CA GLN A 280 2.21 -18.35 15.21
C GLN A 280 3.05 -19.62 15.00
N ASP A 281 3.21 -20.05 13.74
CA ASP A 281 4.04 -21.22 13.42
C ASP A 281 5.51 -20.96 13.76
N SER A 282 6.00 -19.78 13.42
CA SER A 282 7.37 -19.35 13.73
C SER A 282 7.65 -19.37 15.23
N ILE A 283 6.72 -18.81 16.03
CA ILE A 283 6.83 -18.83 17.50
C ILE A 283 6.76 -20.26 18.06
N ARG A 284 5.82 -21.09 17.56
CA ARG A 284 5.70 -22.50 18.00
C ARG A 284 6.92 -23.33 17.66
N LYS A 285 7.56 -23.09 16.52
CA LYS A 285 8.83 -23.71 16.12
C LYS A 285 10.02 -23.26 16.95
N GLY A 286 9.87 -22.20 17.74
CA GLY A 286 10.84 -21.74 18.71
C GLY A 286 11.69 -20.55 18.27
N ALA A 287 11.32 -19.83 17.20
CA ALA A 287 11.99 -18.58 16.82
C ALA A 287 12.07 -17.63 18.03
N ASP A 288 13.24 -17.04 18.25
CA ASP A 288 13.48 -16.12 19.37
C ASP A 288 12.91 -14.73 19.10
N VAL A 289 13.01 -14.29 17.86
CA VAL A 289 12.47 -13.01 17.36
C VAL A 289 11.89 -13.23 15.97
N VAL A 290 10.69 -12.73 15.74
CA VAL A 290 10.03 -12.74 14.43
C VAL A 290 9.63 -11.31 14.08
N CYS A 291 9.91 -10.88 12.85
CA CYS A 291 9.42 -9.61 12.36
C CYS A 291 8.62 -9.75 11.05
N PHE A 292 7.66 -8.85 10.83
CA PHE A 292 6.78 -8.88 9.68
C PHE A 292 6.11 -7.53 9.42
N SER A 293 5.55 -7.38 8.20
CA SER A 293 4.87 -6.16 7.75
C SER A 293 3.41 -6.11 8.20
N GLY A 294 2.97 -4.95 8.67
CA GLY A 294 1.56 -4.72 9.04
C GLY A 294 0.64 -4.50 7.83
N ASP A 295 1.15 -3.95 6.73
CA ASP A 295 0.40 -3.53 5.54
C ASP A 295 0.36 -4.58 4.41
N LYS A 296 0.68 -5.83 4.74
CA LYS A 296 0.56 -6.97 3.83
C LYS A 296 -0.60 -7.88 4.26
N LEU A 297 -0.35 -9.20 4.45
CA LEU A 297 -1.40 -10.18 4.76
C LEU A 297 -2.06 -9.95 6.14
N LEU A 298 -1.40 -9.26 7.05
CA LEU A 298 -2.06 -8.79 8.28
C LEU A 298 -3.22 -7.83 7.97
N GLY A 299 -3.17 -7.08 6.87
CA GLY A 299 -4.24 -6.17 6.46
C GLY A 299 -4.38 -4.93 7.34
N GLY A 300 -3.31 -4.53 8.02
CA GLY A 300 -3.22 -3.37 8.89
C GLY A 300 -2.50 -2.16 8.25
N PRO A 301 -2.10 -1.19 9.08
CA PRO A 301 -1.31 -0.05 8.62
C PRO A 301 0.12 -0.46 8.32
N GLN A 302 0.85 0.38 7.57
CA GLN A 302 2.29 0.21 7.43
C GLN A 302 2.96 0.24 8.82
N ALA A 303 3.56 -0.87 9.18
CA ALA A 303 4.35 -1.05 10.39
C ALA A 303 5.32 -2.23 10.21
N GLY A 304 6.45 -2.20 10.90
CA GLY A 304 7.28 -3.37 11.16
C GLY A 304 6.96 -3.89 12.54
N ILE A 305 6.33 -5.03 12.62
CA ILE A 305 5.95 -5.66 13.89
C ILE A 305 7.04 -6.62 14.29
N ILE A 306 7.46 -6.54 15.54
CA ILE A 306 8.51 -7.40 16.12
C ILE A 306 7.91 -8.09 17.34
N ILE A 307 7.98 -9.40 17.37
CA ILE A 307 7.51 -10.24 18.47
C ILE A 307 8.59 -11.25 18.86
N GLY A 308 8.49 -11.82 20.04
CA GLY A 308 9.40 -12.90 20.45
C GLY A 308 9.60 -12.96 21.94
N LYS A 309 10.78 -13.48 22.34
CA LYS A 309 11.17 -13.61 23.74
C LYS A 309 11.37 -12.23 24.36
N LYS A 310 10.82 -12.05 25.55
CA LYS A 310 10.82 -10.77 26.27
C LYS A 310 12.24 -10.19 26.43
N LYS A 311 13.25 -11.02 26.71
CA LYS A 311 14.64 -10.57 26.86
C LYS A 311 15.17 -9.79 25.65
N TYR A 312 14.85 -10.23 24.44
CA TYR A 312 15.31 -9.59 23.20
C TYR A 312 14.48 -8.34 22.86
N ILE A 313 13.17 -8.41 23.06
CA ILE A 313 12.29 -7.25 22.86
C ILE A 313 12.66 -6.10 23.81
N ASP A 314 12.97 -6.41 25.08
CA ASP A 314 13.39 -5.39 26.05
C ASP A 314 14.75 -4.75 25.69
N MET A 315 15.67 -5.48 25.03
CA MET A 315 16.91 -4.91 24.49
C MET A 315 16.62 -3.92 23.37
N MET A 316 15.75 -4.29 22.43
CA MET A 316 15.35 -3.42 21.34
C MET A 316 14.61 -2.16 21.83
N LYS A 317 13.71 -2.29 22.80
CA LYS A 317 13.02 -1.13 23.42
C LYS A 317 13.99 -0.11 24.04
N LYS A 318 15.18 -0.55 24.49
CA LYS A 318 16.23 0.32 25.04
C LYS A 318 17.17 0.92 23.98
N ASN A 319 17.15 0.40 22.75
CA ASN A 319 18.00 0.91 21.68
C ASN A 319 17.55 2.33 21.27
N GLN A 320 18.51 3.25 21.09
CA GLN A 320 18.22 4.65 20.75
C GLN A 320 17.51 4.79 19.39
N LEU A 321 17.76 3.88 18.45
CA LEU A 321 17.05 3.84 17.15
C LEU A 321 15.53 3.69 17.31
N THR A 322 15.06 3.03 18.37
CA THR A 322 13.63 2.88 18.64
C THR A 322 12.90 4.21 18.68
N ARG A 323 13.56 5.28 19.16
CA ARG A 323 12.96 6.61 19.17
C ARG A 323 12.81 7.20 17.76
N ALA A 324 13.76 6.97 16.88
CA ALA A 324 13.73 7.42 15.48
C ALA A 324 12.75 6.61 14.64
N LEU A 325 12.61 5.32 14.94
CA LEU A 325 11.81 4.37 14.18
C LEU A 325 10.37 4.17 14.71
N ARG A 326 9.95 4.90 15.74
CA ARG A 326 8.67 4.69 16.42
C ARG A 326 7.48 5.07 15.53
N ILE A 327 6.41 4.30 15.62
CA ILE A 327 5.13 4.59 14.97
C ILE A 327 4.44 5.81 15.61
N ASP A 328 3.59 6.47 14.84
CA ASP A 328 2.76 7.59 15.29
C ASP A 328 1.40 7.14 15.88
N LYS A 329 0.55 8.10 16.27
CA LYS A 329 -0.76 7.78 16.88
C LYS A 329 -1.75 7.15 15.89
N PHE A 330 -1.67 7.51 14.59
CA PHE A 330 -2.57 6.96 13.57
C PHE A 330 -2.26 5.47 13.35
N THR A 331 -0.97 5.17 13.14
CA THR A 331 -0.48 3.80 12.97
C THR A 331 -0.75 2.94 14.21
N ALA A 332 -0.47 3.47 15.40
CA ALA A 332 -0.72 2.72 16.66
C ALA A 332 -2.21 2.39 16.84
N THR A 333 -3.10 3.35 16.59
CA THR A 333 -4.55 3.14 16.68
C THR A 333 -5.04 2.16 15.62
N ALA A 334 -4.59 2.33 14.36
CA ALA A 334 -5.00 1.43 13.28
C ALA A 334 -4.55 0.00 13.55
N LEU A 335 -3.31 -0.19 14.04
CA LEU A 335 -2.79 -1.50 14.39
C LEU A 335 -3.60 -2.15 15.52
N GLU A 336 -3.89 -1.43 16.59
CA GLU A 336 -4.72 -1.91 17.70
C GLU A 336 -6.09 -2.38 17.21
N LEU A 337 -6.78 -1.57 16.39
CA LEU A 337 -8.11 -1.88 15.88
C LEU A 337 -8.13 -3.10 14.96
N VAL A 338 -7.13 -3.24 14.09
CA VAL A 338 -7.00 -4.41 13.21
C VAL A 338 -6.70 -5.67 14.04
N LEU A 339 -5.81 -5.59 15.03
CA LEU A 339 -5.51 -6.72 15.92
C LEU A 339 -6.71 -7.16 16.76
N GLN A 340 -7.62 -6.25 17.12
CA GLN A 340 -8.86 -6.60 17.80
C GLN A 340 -9.74 -7.54 16.97
N GLU A 341 -9.79 -7.36 15.64
CA GLU A 341 -10.54 -8.27 14.77
C GLU A 341 -9.97 -9.69 14.77
N TYR A 342 -8.66 -9.86 14.94
CA TYR A 342 -8.00 -11.18 15.04
C TYR A 342 -8.27 -11.95 16.34
N LEU A 343 -9.02 -11.37 17.29
CA LEU A 343 -9.53 -12.13 18.45
C LEU A 343 -10.57 -13.18 18.04
N SER A 344 -11.12 -13.10 16.83
CA SER A 344 -11.97 -14.09 16.17
C SER A 344 -11.56 -14.19 14.70
N GLU A 345 -11.31 -15.41 14.21
CA GLU A 345 -11.00 -15.66 12.78
C GLU A 345 -12.13 -15.15 11.88
N GLU A 346 -13.40 -15.39 12.28
CA GLU A 346 -14.57 -14.95 11.53
C GLU A 346 -14.63 -13.42 11.42
N ASN A 347 -14.40 -12.71 12.53
CA ASN A 347 -14.37 -11.24 12.51
C ASN A 347 -13.24 -10.71 11.62
N ALA A 348 -12.05 -11.30 11.69
CA ALA A 348 -10.93 -10.89 10.86
C ALA A 348 -11.24 -11.04 9.37
N ILE A 349 -11.80 -12.18 8.95
CA ILE A 349 -12.19 -12.44 7.56
C ILE A 349 -13.26 -11.45 7.08
N GLN A 350 -14.24 -11.11 7.92
CA GLN A 350 -15.33 -10.22 7.53
C GLN A 350 -14.94 -8.73 7.52
N ASN A 351 -14.10 -8.30 8.48
CA ASN A 351 -13.87 -6.88 8.77
C ASN A 351 -12.53 -6.34 8.26
N ILE A 352 -11.55 -7.21 7.97
CA ILE A 352 -10.28 -6.80 7.39
C ILE A 352 -10.37 -6.88 5.86
N PRO A 353 -10.30 -5.74 5.12
CA PRO A 353 -10.56 -5.73 3.69
C PRO A 353 -9.69 -6.69 2.88
N VAL A 354 -8.40 -6.82 3.22
CA VAL A 354 -7.46 -7.73 2.56
C VAL A 354 -7.92 -9.18 2.69
N LEU A 355 -8.25 -9.62 3.89
CA LEU A 355 -8.71 -10.99 4.13
C LEU A 355 -10.03 -11.26 3.44
N LYS A 356 -10.98 -10.31 3.50
CA LYS A 356 -12.26 -10.39 2.81
C LYS A 356 -12.09 -10.54 1.30
N MET A 357 -11.16 -9.79 0.69
CA MET A 357 -10.86 -9.92 -0.74
C MET A 357 -10.21 -11.27 -1.08
N ILE A 358 -9.28 -11.76 -0.27
CA ILE A 358 -8.61 -13.05 -0.48
C ILE A 358 -9.61 -14.20 -0.39
N THR A 359 -10.47 -14.21 0.62
CA THR A 359 -11.39 -15.31 0.92
C THR A 359 -12.70 -15.28 0.13
N LYS A 360 -12.96 -14.21 -0.64
CA LYS A 360 -14.13 -14.10 -1.52
C LYS A 360 -14.15 -15.28 -2.51
N SER A 361 -15.24 -16.03 -2.55
CA SER A 361 -15.38 -17.17 -3.45
C SER A 361 -15.50 -16.74 -4.93
N TYR A 362 -15.21 -17.66 -5.84
CA TYR A 362 -15.39 -17.41 -7.28
C TYR A 362 -16.86 -17.09 -7.62
N ASP A 363 -17.81 -17.84 -7.05
CA ASP A 363 -19.25 -17.61 -7.29
C ASP A 363 -19.72 -16.23 -6.85
N GLU A 364 -19.20 -15.71 -5.73
CA GLU A 364 -19.45 -14.34 -5.29
C GLU A 364 -18.91 -13.34 -6.31
N THR A 365 -17.69 -13.54 -6.83
CA THR A 365 -17.13 -12.62 -7.85
C THR A 365 -17.95 -12.65 -9.14
N VAL A 366 -18.43 -13.80 -9.59
CA VAL A 366 -19.32 -13.91 -10.76
C VAL A 366 -20.65 -13.17 -10.53
N ALA A 367 -21.26 -13.31 -9.36
CA ALA A 367 -22.50 -12.61 -9.02
C ALA A 367 -22.31 -11.08 -8.96
N GLU A 368 -21.20 -10.63 -8.39
CA GLU A 368 -20.83 -9.22 -8.34
C GLU A 368 -20.53 -8.66 -9.74
N ALA A 369 -19.76 -9.39 -10.58
CA ALA A 369 -19.47 -8.98 -11.95
C ALA A 369 -20.75 -8.85 -12.81
N LYS A 370 -21.69 -9.79 -12.68
CA LYS A 370 -23.01 -9.68 -13.33
C LYS A 370 -23.80 -8.45 -12.86
N THR A 371 -23.68 -8.11 -11.58
CA THR A 371 -24.34 -6.92 -11.01
C THR A 371 -23.69 -5.65 -11.52
N PHE A 372 -22.36 -5.59 -11.52
CA PHE A 372 -21.58 -4.44 -12.00
C PHE A 372 -21.81 -4.22 -13.50
N LYS A 373 -21.80 -5.28 -14.33
CA LYS A 373 -22.16 -5.21 -15.73
C LYS A 373 -23.53 -4.54 -15.94
N ARG A 374 -24.56 -4.97 -15.17
CA ARG A 374 -25.90 -4.36 -15.26
C ARG A 374 -25.90 -2.87 -14.88
N MET A 375 -25.09 -2.46 -13.92
CA MET A 375 -24.95 -1.05 -13.53
C MET A 375 -24.32 -0.23 -14.66
N LEU A 376 -23.27 -0.73 -15.30
CA LEU A 376 -22.61 -0.11 -16.46
C LEU A 376 -23.56 -0.02 -17.67
N GLN A 377 -24.30 -1.07 -17.99
CA GLN A 377 -25.30 -1.05 -19.07
C GLN A 377 -26.40 -0.02 -18.85
N ARG A 378 -26.87 0.15 -17.59
CA ARG A 378 -27.86 1.19 -17.25
C ARG A 378 -27.30 2.61 -17.37
N ALA A 379 -25.99 2.75 -17.31
CA ALA A 379 -25.31 4.03 -17.51
C ALA A 379 -25.38 4.51 -18.97
N LYS A 380 -25.62 3.60 -19.94
CA LYS A 380 -25.74 3.88 -21.39
C LYS A 380 -24.49 4.54 -21.97
N LEU A 381 -23.32 4.18 -21.50
CA LEU A 381 -22.05 4.63 -22.07
C LEU A 381 -21.81 3.93 -23.43
N PRO A 382 -21.07 4.54 -24.37
CA PRO A 382 -20.78 3.99 -25.69
C PRO A 382 -19.71 2.89 -25.62
N ALA A 383 -20.05 1.77 -25.00
CA ALA A 383 -19.20 0.60 -24.84
C ALA A 383 -20.02 -0.69 -24.71
N ALA A 384 -19.49 -1.79 -25.20
CA ALA A 384 -20.00 -3.13 -24.92
C ALA A 384 -19.38 -3.69 -23.63
N TYR A 385 -20.14 -4.50 -22.91
CA TYR A 385 -19.74 -5.08 -21.61
C TYR A 385 -19.95 -6.57 -21.59
N GLU A 386 -18.93 -7.30 -21.12
CA GLU A 386 -18.99 -8.74 -20.95
C GLU A 386 -18.49 -9.12 -19.54
N VAL A 387 -19.05 -10.19 -18.96
CA VAL A 387 -18.49 -10.82 -17.77
C VAL A 387 -17.56 -11.90 -18.24
N VAL A 388 -16.30 -11.83 -17.82
CA VAL A 388 -15.24 -12.76 -18.19
C VAL A 388 -14.60 -13.37 -16.95
N ASP A 389 -14.21 -14.64 -17.08
CA ASP A 389 -13.40 -15.28 -16.06
C ASP A 389 -11.97 -14.73 -16.09
N CYS A 390 -11.39 -14.56 -14.91
CA CYS A 390 -10.03 -14.08 -14.78
C CYS A 390 -9.38 -14.61 -13.50
N GLU A 391 -8.12 -14.26 -13.33
CA GLU A 391 -7.35 -14.57 -12.12
C GLU A 391 -6.91 -13.29 -11.45
N SER A 392 -7.25 -13.15 -10.17
CA SER A 392 -6.73 -12.10 -9.30
C SER A 392 -5.40 -12.51 -8.68
N GLN A 393 -4.66 -11.54 -8.17
CA GLN A 393 -3.36 -11.75 -7.52
C GLN A 393 -3.38 -11.19 -6.11
N ILE A 394 -2.64 -11.83 -5.19
CA ILE A 394 -2.41 -11.25 -3.87
C ILE A 394 -1.49 -10.05 -4.01
N GLY A 395 -0.34 -10.20 -4.67
CA GLY A 395 0.59 -9.10 -4.94
C GLY A 395 1.40 -8.66 -3.71
N GLY A 396 2.10 -7.55 -3.86
CA GLY A 396 2.72 -6.85 -2.74
C GLY A 396 3.82 -7.57 -1.96
N GLY A 397 4.52 -8.56 -2.56
CA GLY A 397 5.57 -9.32 -1.88
C GLY A 397 5.03 -10.38 -0.92
N SER A 398 3.87 -10.96 -1.25
CA SER A 398 3.27 -12.09 -0.55
C SER A 398 2.65 -13.03 -1.59
N LEU A 399 2.99 -14.33 -1.51
CA LEU A 399 2.45 -15.38 -2.38
C LEU A 399 2.51 -15.00 -3.89
N PRO A 400 3.71 -14.78 -4.47
CA PRO A 400 3.87 -14.16 -5.78
C PRO A 400 3.34 -15.02 -6.94
N LEU A 401 3.24 -16.33 -6.75
CA LEU A 401 2.72 -17.27 -7.75
C LEU A 401 1.24 -17.58 -7.58
N GLU A 402 0.61 -17.09 -6.51
CA GLU A 402 -0.79 -17.37 -6.23
C GLU A 402 -1.71 -16.71 -7.26
N ARG A 403 -2.64 -17.49 -7.78
CA ARG A 403 -3.67 -17.06 -8.72
C ARG A 403 -5.02 -17.44 -8.16
N ILE A 404 -5.86 -16.46 -7.87
CA ILE A 404 -7.17 -16.67 -7.26
C ILE A 404 -8.23 -16.56 -8.35
N PRO A 405 -9.02 -17.61 -8.61
CA PRO A 405 -10.11 -17.57 -9.58
C PRO A 405 -11.06 -16.41 -9.29
N SER A 406 -11.33 -15.58 -10.29
CA SER A 406 -12.13 -14.37 -10.17
C SER A 406 -12.96 -14.12 -11.43
N ALA A 407 -13.83 -13.11 -11.38
CA ALA A 407 -14.54 -12.61 -12.54
C ALA A 407 -14.30 -11.10 -12.69
N ALA A 408 -14.26 -10.64 -13.94
CA ALA A 408 -14.13 -9.24 -14.27
C ALA A 408 -15.25 -8.79 -15.22
N VAL A 409 -15.48 -7.47 -15.28
CA VAL A 409 -16.23 -6.87 -16.36
C VAL A 409 -15.23 -6.38 -17.41
N ALA A 410 -15.31 -6.98 -18.61
CA ALA A 410 -14.60 -6.51 -19.79
C ALA A 410 -15.36 -5.32 -20.39
N ILE A 411 -14.63 -4.26 -20.75
CA ILE A 411 -15.17 -3.04 -21.38
C ILE A 411 -14.54 -2.91 -22.76
N HIS A 412 -15.39 -2.88 -23.77
CA HIS A 412 -15.01 -2.68 -25.17
C HIS A 412 -15.55 -1.33 -25.63
N PRO A 413 -14.72 -0.26 -25.67
CA PRO A 413 -15.15 1.06 -26.10
C PRO A 413 -15.54 1.06 -27.58
N GLU A 414 -16.60 1.80 -27.96
CA GLU A 414 -17.09 1.86 -29.35
C GLU A 414 -16.55 3.06 -30.13
N LYS A 415 -16.17 4.15 -29.43
CA LYS A 415 -15.82 5.43 -30.05
C LYS A 415 -14.36 5.83 -29.91
N ILE A 416 -13.67 5.28 -28.92
CA ILE A 416 -12.27 5.60 -28.59
C ILE A 416 -11.46 4.32 -28.47
N SER A 417 -10.15 4.43 -28.55
CA SER A 417 -9.26 3.28 -28.36
C SER A 417 -9.15 2.86 -26.88
N VAL A 418 -8.76 1.61 -26.63
CA VAL A 418 -8.53 1.10 -25.28
C VAL A 418 -7.46 1.91 -24.52
N PRO A 419 -6.29 2.25 -25.11
CA PRO A 419 -5.33 3.11 -24.45
C PRO A 419 -5.87 4.50 -24.08
N GLU A 420 -6.68 5.09 -24.95
CA GLU A 420 -7.32 6.38 -24.70
C GLU A 420 -8.34 6.30 -23.56
N LEU A 421 -9.17 5.24 -23.52
CA LEU A 421 -10.11 5.02 -22.42
C LEU A 421 -9.35 4.84 -21.09
N GLU A 422 -8.27 4.05 -21.07
CA GLU A 422 -7.44 3.85 -19.90
C GLU A 422 -6.81 5.17 -19.41
N GLU A 423 -6.32 6.02 -20.32
CA GLU A 423 -5.78 7.32 -19.99
C GLU A 423 -6.86 8.23 -19.38
N ARG A 424 -8.05 8.30 -19.99
CA ARG A 424 -9.18 9.08 -19.48
C ARG A 424 -9.63 8.58 -18.09
N MET A 425 -9.67 7.26 -17.86
CA MET A 425 -10.00 6.68 -16.57
C MET A 425 -9.02 7.10 -15.47
N ARG A 426 -7.72 7.28 -15.78
CA ARG A 426 -6.72 7.79 -14.84
C ARG A 426 -6.87 9.28 -14.52
N HIS A 427 -7.50 10.06 -15.39
CA HIS A 427 -7.70 11.51 -15.22
C HIS A 427 -9.05 11.88 -14.58
N LEU A 428 -9.90 10.90 -14.26
CA LEU A 428 -11.15 11.13 -13.55
C LEU A 428 -10.93 11.79 -12.19
N PRO A 429 -11.90 12.52 -11.64
CA PRO A 429 -11.85 13.06 -10.27
C PRO A 429 -11.50 12.02 -9.23
N VAL A 430 -12.07 10.81 -9.32
CA VAL A 430 -11.58 9.61 -8.63
C VAL A 430 -11.10 8.64 -9.69
N PRO A 431 -9.78 8.51 -9.90
CA PRO A 431 -9.21 7.67 -10.93
C PRO A 431 -9.64 6.20 -10.82
N ILE A 432 -9.87 5.56 -11.94
CA ILE A 432 -10.10 4.12 -12.04
C ILE A 432 -8.86 3.50 -12.66
N ILE A 433 -8.27 2.55 -11.96
CA ILE A 433 -7.08 1.83 -12.43
C ILE A 433 -7.50 0.43 -12.88
N PRO A 434 -7.64 0.19 -14.18
CA PRO A 434 -8.02 -1.10 -14.73
C PRO A 434 -6.82 -2.02 -14.91
N ARG A 435 -7.09 -3.24 -15.36
CA ARG A 435 -6.10 -4.12 -15.99
C ARG A 435 -6.40 -4.21 -17.48
N THR A 436 -5.39 -3.96 -18.32
CA THR A 436 -5.53 -4.10 -19.77
C THR A 436 -4.89 -5.39 -20.24
N VAL A 437 -5.66 -6.23 -20.94
CA VAL A 437 -5.23 -7.52 -21.49
C VAL A 437 -5.78 -7.67 -22.89
N ASN A 438 -4.92 -7.99 -23.86
CA ASN A 438 -5.31 -8.23 -25.25
C ASN A 438 -6.25 -7.13 -25.80
N ASP A 439 -5.85 -5.88 -25.63
CA ASP A 439 -6.62 -4.69 -26.08
C ASP A 439 -8.05 -4.63 -25.50
N THR A 440 -8.21 -5.08 -24.27
CA THR A 440 -9.49 -5.07 -23.53
C THR A 440 -9.27 -4.55 -22.12
N ILE A 441 -10.12 -3.63 -21.69
CA ILE A 441 -10.12 -3.16 -20.29
C ILE A 441 -10.89 -4.14 -19.42
N LEU A 442 -10.25 -4.60 -18.36
CA LEU A 442 -10.85 -5.47 -17.37
C LEU A 442 -10.97 -4.73 -16.03
N LEU A 443 -12.14 -4.76 -15.43
CA LEU A 443 -12.40 -4.34 -14.05
C LEU A 443 -12.71 -5.60 -13.23
N ASP A 444 -11.71 -6.08 -12.53
CA ASP A 444 -11.80 -7.26 -11.68
C ASP A 444 -12.55 -6.91 -10.39
N VAL A 445 -13.67 -7.61 -10.13
CA VAL A 445 -14.55 -7.30 -9.01
C VAL A 445 -14.04 -7.78 -7.66
N ARG A 446 -13.00 -8.60 -7.61
CA ARG A 446 -12.40 -9.02 -6.34
C ARG A 446 -11.91 -7.83 -5.52
N THR A 447 -11.35 -6.84 -6.18
CA THR A 447 -10.84 -5.60 -5.55
C THR A 447 -11.83 -4.45 -5.55
N LEU A 448 -13.07 -4.69 -6.00
CA LEU A 448 -14.16 -3.72 -6.01
C LEU A 448 -15.25 -4.15 -5.03
N ASP A 449 -15.54 -3.33 -4.04
CA ASP A 449 -16.77 -3.48 -3.26
C ASP A 449 -17.95 -2.76 -3.95
N LYS A 450 -19.11 -2.86 -3.34
CA LYS A 450 -20.34 -2.26 -3.90
C LYS A 450 -20.24 -0.74 -4.06
N ASP A 451 -19.58 -0.07 -3.11
CA ASP A 451 -19.43 1.39 -3.12
C ASP A 451 -18.45 1.81 -4.22
N ALA A 452 -17.33 1.08 -4.36
CA ALA A 452 -16.37 1.29 -5.44
C ALA A 452 -16.99 1.06 -6.83
N MET A 453 -17.81 0.00 -7.01
CA MET A 453 -18.55 -0.23 -8.26
C MET A 453 -19.53 0.90 -8.56
N THR A 454 -20.27 1.38 -7.56
CA THR A 454 -21.20 2.50 -7.71
C THR A 454 -20.47 3.79 -8.09
N LEU A 455 -19.35 4.06 -7.43
CA LEU A 455 -18.51 5.22 -7.70
C LEU A 455 -17.88 5.13 -9.11
N ALA A 456 -17.40 3.95 -9.52
CA ALA A 456 -16.85 3.74 -10.85
C ALA A 456 -17.87 4.08 -11.96
N VAL A 457 -19.12 3.62 -11.82
CA VAL A 457 -20.18 3.96 -12.77
C VAL A 457 -20.45 5.46 -12.80
N LYS A 458 -20.47 6.13 -11.65
CA LYS A 458 -20.64 7.59 -11.57
C LYS A 458 -19.50 8.31 -12.29
N GLN A 459 -18.25 7.95 -12.01
CA GLN A 459 -17.08 8.57 -12.62
C GLN A 459 -17.05 8.39 -14.15
N LEU A 460 -17.37 7.18 -14.64
CA LEU A 460 -17.44 6.92 -16.09
C LEU A 460 -18.53 7.73 -16.78
N LYS A 461 -19.67 8.01 -16.13
CA LYS A 461 -20.70 8.92 -16.66
C LYS A 461 -20.23 10.37 -16.75
N GLU A 462 -19.50 10.84 -15.75
CA GLU A 462 -18.96 12.20 -15.73
C GLU A 462 -17.96 12.42 -16.87
N MET A 463 -17.24 11.38 -17.28
CA MET A 463 -16.33 11.41 -18.44
C MET A 463 -17.07 11.69 -19.75
N ASP A 464 -18.26 11.09 -19.97
CA ASP A 464 -19.06 11.26 -21.19
C ASP A 464 -19.69 12.67 -21.28
N ILE A 465 -20.08 13.26 -20.14
CA ILE A 465 -20.64 14.61 -20.05
C ILE A 465 -19.57 15.69 -20.37
N LEU A 466 -18.31 15.47 -19.98
CA LEU A 466 -17.22 16.39 -20.28
C LEU A 466 -16.86 16.42 -21.78
N GLU A 467 -17.15 15.38 -22.55
CA GLU A 467 -16.98 15.37 -24.00
C GLU A 467 -18.06 16.19 -24.74
N GLU A 468 -19.31 16.20 -24.28
CA GLU A 468 -20.37 17.03 -24.87
C GLU A 468 -20.16 18.52 -24.60
N THR A 469 -19.52 18.88 -23.48
CA THR A 469 -19.24 20.28 -23.13
C THR A 469 -18.00 20.85 -23.83
N SER A 470 -17.11 20.01 -24.35
CA SER A 470 -15.92 20.44 -25.11
C SER A 470 -16.18 20.63 -26.61
N LEU A 471 -17.41 20.34 -27.09
CA LEU A 471 -17.86 20.50 -28.47
C LEU A 471 -18.88 21.68 -28.64
N LEU A 472 -19.18 22.42 -27.57
CA LEU A 472 -19.93 23.67 -27.59
C LEU A 472 -19.04 24.85 -27.16
#